data_d8b1476f63a9679de3721218e0a882c0
#
_entry.id   d8b1476f63a9679de3721218e0a882c0
#
_cell.length_a   1.000
_cell.length_b   1.000
_cell.length_c   1.000
_cell.angle_alpha   90.00
_cell.angle_beta   90.00
_cell.angle_gamma   90.00
#
_symmetry.space_group_name_H-M   'P 1'
#
loop_
_entity.id
_entity.type
_entity.pdbx_description
1 polymer ?
#
loop_
_entity_poly.entity_id
_entity_poly.type
_entity_poly.pdbx_seq_one_letter_code
_entity_poly.pdbx_strand_id
1 'polypeptide(L)'
;MAWEPTGREPQSASGVSWRNLSSGMRTFVAIDGVLVLGLVVLLVITLVRAGGTGFAVTATGTATEPSAGPTTSAAPHATLATFAAPSRNIACTITADGATCTIASITFTPPPINGCTGPIGHVVTVDATGSAMPCPDGPAPEVAGTDVPVLDYGRSTTVHGYTCVSSTAAMTCWNDVTGQGFTVARQSYSLKDPPRN
;
A
#
# COMPACT_ATOMS: atom_id res chain seq x y z
N MET A 1 53.33 -2.12 -23.97
CA MET A 1 51.88 -2.05 -24.28
C MET A 1 51.25 -1.04 -23.33
N ALA A 2 50.99 0.16 -23.83
CA ALA A 2 50.46 1.27 -23.03
C ALA A 2 48.94 1.23 -23.07
N TRP A 3 48.31 1.35 -21.91
CA TRP A 3 46.87 1.40 -21.75
C TRP A 3 46.45 2.88 -21.74
N GLU A 4 45.68 3.31 -22.74
CA GLU A 4 45.05 4.64 -22.77
C GLU A 4 43.70 4.61 -22.03
N PRO A 5 43.43 5.55 -21.14
CA PRO A 5 42.11 5.69 -20.54
C PRO A 5 41.23 6.56 -21.45
N THR A 6 40.20 5.97 -22.03
CA THR A 6 39.12 6.69 -22.74
C THR A 6 38.30 7.50 -21.75
N GLY A 7 38.50 8.81 -21.74
CA GLY A 7 37.72 9.78 -21.03
C GLY A 7 36.25 9.80 -21.54
N ARG A 8 35.30 9.51 -20.65
CA ARG A 8 33.87 9.70 -20.88
C ARG A 8 33.51 11.13 -20.52
N GLU A 9 33.21 11.97 -21.51
CA GLU A 9 32.68 13.32 -21.31
C GLU A 9 31.34 13.29 -20.54
N PRO A 10 31.10 14.22 -19.62
CA PRO A 10 29.81 14.36 -18.95
C PRO A 10 28.79 14.91 -19.96
N GLN A 11 27.72 14.15 -20.22
CA GLN A 11 26.58 14.61 -21.00
C GLN A 11 25.88 15.75 -20.26
N SER A 12 25.94 16.95 -20.85
CA SER A 12 25.19 18.13 -20.44
C SER A 12 23.68 17.82 -20.42
N ALA A 13 23.05 18.05 -19.30
CA ALA A 13 21.59 18.01 -19.14
C ALA A 13 20.98 19.02 -20.13
N SER A 14 20.30 18.52 -21.15
CA SER A 14 19.55 19.33 -22.12
C SER A 14 18.37 19.99 -21.41
N GLY A 15 18.50 21.27 -21.09
CA GLY A 15 17.39 22.09 -20.60
C GLY A 15 16.26 22.08 -21.64
N VAL A 16 15.05 21.69 -21.22
CA VAL A 16 13.86 21.73 -22.05
C VAL A 16 13.57 23.19 -22.41
N SER A 17 13.78 23.55 -23.67
CA SER A 17 13.53 24.89 -24.19
C SER A 17 12.01 25.11 -24.41
N TRP A 18 11.42 26.04 -23.69
CA TRP A 18 10.01 26.45 -23.78
C TRP A 18 9.57 26.90 -25.18
N ARG A 19 10.51 27.12 -26.07
CA ARG A 19 10.24 27.61 -27.45
C ARG A 19 9.77 26.52 -28.42
N ASN A 20 9.94 25.24 -28.09
CA ASN A 20 9.61 24.12 -28.97
C ASN A 20 8.29 23.41 -28.64
N LEU A 21 7.46 23.94 -27.73
CA LEU A 21 6.17 23.36 -27.45
C LEU A 21 5.15 23.77 -28.51
N SER A 22 4.38 22.82 -29.02
CA SER A 22 3.26 23.05 -29.94
C SER A 22 2.22 23.99 -29.31
N SER A 23 1.49 24.73 -30.15
CA SER A 23 0.50 25.71 -29.71
C SER A 23 -0.52 25.18 -28.70
N GLY A 24 -0.98 23.92 -28.88
CA GLY A 24 -1.91 23.25 -27.97
C GLY A 24 -1.31 22.95 -26.59
N MET A 25 -0.02 22.59 -26.55
CA MET A 25 0.66 22.25 -25.30
C MET A 25 0.95 23.50 -24.45
N ARG A 26 1.13 24.66 -25.08
CA ARG A 26 1.27 25.94 -24.36
C ARG A 26 -0.03 26.38 -23.70
N THR A 27 -1.17 26.14 -24.35
CA THR A 27 -2.50 26.43 -23.79
C THR A 27 -2.79 25.51 -22.60
N PHE A 28 -2.44 24.22 -22.67
CA PHE A 28 -2.60 23.27 -21.56
C PHE A 28 -1.78 23.69 -20.34
N VAL A 29 -0.51 23.98 -20.52
CA VAL A 29 0.39 24.41 -19.42
C VAL A 29 -0.08 25.74 -18.80
N ALA A 30 -0.60 26.65 -19.59
CA ALA A 30 -1.13 27.93 -19.09
C ALA A 30 -2.41 27.74 -18.25
N ILE A 31 -3.32 26.87 -18.68
CA ILE A 31 -4.57 26.56 -17.93
C ILE A 31 -4.24 25.86 -16.63
N ASP A 32 -3.33 24.88 -16.67
CA ASP A 32 -2.91 24.12 -15.48
C ASP A 32 -2.22 25.04 -14.45
N GLY A 33 -1.34 25.93 -14.91
CA GLY A 33 -0.71 26.96 -14.08
C GLY A 33 -1.71 27.88 -13.38
N VAL A 34 -2.76 28.32 -14.07
CA VAL A 34 -3.81 29.17 -13.49
C VAL A 34 -4.64 28.43 -12.45
N LEU A 35 -4.96 27.14 -12.70
CA LEU A 35 -5.70 26.30 -11.76
C LEU A 35 -4.90 26.05 -10.48
N VAL A 36 -3.62 25.72 -10.60
CA VAL A 36 -2.73 25.50 -9.45
C VAL A 36 -2.58 26.80 -8.64
N LEU A 37 -2.40 27.94 -9.30
CA LEU A 37 -2.27 29.21 -8.62
C LEU A 37 -3.56 29.61 -7.90
N GLY A 38 -4.73 29.36 -8.51
CA GLY A 38 -6.05 29.55 -7.90
C GLY A 38 -6.23 28.71 -6.66
N LEU A 39 -5.83 27.44 -6.71
CA LEU A 39 -5.93 26.50 -5.59
C LEU A 39 -5.01 26.91 -4.43
N VAL A 40 -3.78 27.34 -4.72
CA VAL A 40 -2.84 27.86 -3.70
C VAL A 40 -3.38 29.11 -3.03
N VAL A 41 -3.93 30.06 -3.79
CA VAL A 41 -4.53 31.30 -3.23
C VAL A 41 -5.72 30.97 -2.34
N LEU A 42 -6.57 30.01 -2.74
CA LEU A 42 -7.74 29.58 -1.97
C LEU A 42 -7.29 28.91 -0.66
N LEU A 43 -6.24 28.11 -0.70
CA LEU A 43 -5.66 27.44 0.46
C LEU A 43 -5.04 28.44 1.44
N VAL A 44 -4.34 29.47 0.95
CA VAL A 44 -3.78 30.55 1.78
C VAL A 44 -4.91 31.36 2.44
N ILE A 45 -5.98 31.70 1.70
CA ILE A 45 -7.11 32.44 2.25
C ILE A 45 -7.81 31.64 3.35
N THR A 46 -7.98 30.31 3.18
CA THR A 46 -8.60 29.47 4.19
C THR A 46 -7.72 29.35 5.46
N LEU A 47 -6.41 29.24 5.30
CA LEU A 47 -5.46 29.22 6.43
C LEU A 47 -5.41 30.56 7.18
N VAL A 48 -5.44 31.69 6.48
CA VAL A 48 -5.45 33.01 7.12
C VAL A 48 -6.77 33.29 7.85
N ARG A 49 -7.91 32.79 7.33
CA ARG A 49 -9.21 32.92 8.00
C ARG A 49 -9.37 31.97 9.19
N ALA A 50 -8.69 30.83 9.19
CA ALA A 50 -8.69 29.89 10.34
C ALA A 50 -7.77 30.34 11.49
N GLY A 51 -6.85 31.30 11.24
CA GLY A 51 -5.92 31.82 12.24
C GLY A 51 -6.43 33.04 13.05
N GLY A 52 -7.66 33.48 12.88
CA GLY A 52 -8.18 34.71 13.46
C GLY A 52 -9.37 34.59 14.42
N THR A 53 -9.29 33.77 15.47
CA THR A 53 -10.16 33.93 16.64
C THR A 53 -9.31 33.85 17.91
N GLY A 54 -8.87 35.05 18.35
CA GLY A 54 -8.32 35.22 19.67
C GLY A 54 -9.41 34.96 20.70
N PHE A 55 -9.20 33.95 21.56
CA PHE A 55 -10.02 33.75 22.74
C PHE A 55 -9.50 34.59 23.89
N ALA A 56 -10.28 35.60 24.30
CA ALA A 56 -10.10 36.26 25.57
C ALA A 56 -10.46 35.27 26.69
N VAL A 57 -9.50 34.98 27.56
CA VAL A 57 -9.68 34.20 28.78
C VAL A 57 -10.31 35.07 29.85
N THR A 58 -11.58 34.85 30.19
CA THR A 58 -12.16 35.30 31.45
C THR A 58 -12.23 34.10 32.37
N ALA A 59 -11.41 34.10 33.40
CA ALA A 59 -11.39 33.09 34.43
C ALA A 59 -12.55 33.31 35.40
N THR A 60 -13.46 32.36 35.54
CA THR A 60 -14.24 32.16 36.77
C THR A 60 -14.68 30.70 36.88
N GLY A 61 -14.16 30.07 37.86
CA GLY A 61 -14.45 28.96 38.71
C GLY A 61 -15.30 27.78 38.28
N THR A 62 -14.78 26.62 38.67
CA THR A 62 -15.41 25.43 39.23
C THR A 62 -16.10 24.44 38.27
N ALA A 63 -15.52 23.29 38.30
CA ALA A 63 -16.01 21.93 38.17
C ALA A 63 -15.23 21.12 37.10
N THR A 64 -14.53 20.18 37.65
CA THR A 64 -13.84 19.07 37.05
C THR A 64 -14.76 18.25 36.15
N GLU A 65 -14.45 18.24 34.85
CA GLU A 65 -14.86 17.18 33.93
C GLU A 65 -13.69 16.86 33.04
N PRO A 66 -13.18 15.61 33.01
CA PRO A 66 -12.06 15.25 32.12
C PRO A 66 -12.60 15.27 30.69
N SER A 67 -12.24 16.32 29.93
CA SER A 67 -12.44 16.37 28.49
C SER A 67 -11.61 15.24 27.88
N ALA A 68 -12.28 14.16 27.53
CA ALA A 68 -11.73 13.12 26.68
C ALA A 68 -11.39 13.75 25.33
N GLY A 69 -10.10 14.01 25.10
CA GLY A 69 -9.58 14.34 23.78
C GLY A 69 -10.01 13.23 22.79
N PRO A 70 -10.02 13.52 21.46
CA PRO A 70 -10.32 12.51 20.48
C PRO A 70 -9.26 11.42 20.60
N THR A 71 -9.59 10.37 21.34
CA THR A 71 -8.84 9.13 21.32
C THR A 71 -8.99 8.62 19.88
N THR A 72 -7.94 8.75 19.08
CA THR A 72 -7.80 7.98 17.86
C THR A 72 -7.83 6.52 18.33
N SER A 73 -9.01 5.93 18.33
CA SER A 73 -9.20 4.52 18.64
C SER A 73 -8.42 3.78 17.57
N ALA A 74 -7.22 3.33 17.91
CA ALA A 74 -6.53 2.35 17.11
C ALA A 74 -7.54 1.22 16.90
N ALA A 75 -7.89 0.94 15.65
CA ALA A 75 -8.83 -0.11 15.32
C ALA A 75 -8.37 -1.39 16.02
N PRO A 76 -9.26 -2.10 16.74
CA PRO A 76 -8.86 -3.27 17.50
C PRO A 76 -8.14 -4.25 16.57
N HIS A 77 -6.88 -4.52 16.87
CA HIS A 77 -6.10 -5.52 16.17
C HIS A 77 -6.74 -6.87 16.49
N ALA A 78 -7.32 -7.49 15.47
CA ALA A 78 -7.75 -8.86 15.58
C ALA A 78 -6.52 -9.76 15.57
N THR A 79 -6.48 -10.80 16.41
CA THR A 79 -5.46 -11.85 16.37
C THR A 79 -5.99 -13.05 15.59
N LEU A 80 -6.29 -12.86 14.32
CA LEU A 80 -6.78 -13.89 13.42
C LEU A 80 -5.59 -14.57 12.73
N ALA A 81 -5.30 -15.82 13.07
CA ALA A 81 -4.27 -16.60 12.38
C ALA A 81 -4.73 -17.12 11.02
N THR A 82 -6.03 -17.36 10.86
CA THR A 82 -6.66 -17.74 9.58
C THR A 82 -7.86 -16.84 9.32
N PHE A 83 -7.93 -16.30 8.12
CA PHE A 83 -8.98 -15.33 7.76
C PHE A 83 -9.13 -15.23 6.24
N ALA A 84 -10.24 -14.65 5.80
CA ALA A 84 -10.49 -14.30 4.41
C ALA A 84 -10.75 -12.80 4.27
N ALA A 85 -10.47 -12.24 3.11
CA ALA A 85 -10.98 -10.93 2.73
C ALA A 85 -12.52 -10.95 2.66
N PRO A 86 -13.23 -9.81 2.77
CA PRO A 86 -14.70 -9.76 2.65
C PRO A 86 -15.24 -10.36 1.34
N SER A 87 -14.48 -10.24 0.25
CA SER A 87 -14.82 -10.88 -1.05
C SER A 87 -14.69 -12.41 -1.05
N ARG A 88 -14.03 -12.97 -0.04
CA ARG A 88 -13.65 -14.39 0.09
C ARG A 88 -12.78 -14.94 -1.04
N ASN A 89 -12.39 -14.10 -2.00
CA ASN A 89 -11.48 -14.47 -3.09
C ASN A 89 -10.05 -14.71 -2.60
N ILE A 90 -9.66 -14.07 -1.49
CA ILE A 90 -8.34 -14.22 -0.88
C ILE A 90 -8.55 -14.72 0.54
N ALA A 91 -7.88 -15.82 0.88
CA ALA A 91 -7.82 -16.36 2.22
C ALA A 91 -6.38 -16.52 2.64
N CYS A 92 -6.06 -16.21 3.90
CA CYS A 92 -4.71 -16.24 4.42
C CYS A 92 -4.62 -17.02 5.71
N THR A 93 -3.45 -17.64 5.92
CA THR A 93 -3.08 -18.29 7.17
C THR A 93 -1.70 -17.80 7.59
N ILE A 94 -1.57 -17.40 8.85
CA ILE A 94 -0.31 -16.99 9.49
C ILE A 94 0.10 -18.05 10.47
N THR A 95 1.34 -18.53 10.34
CA THR A 95 1.98 -19.48 11.23
C THR A 95 3.26 -18.88 11.82
N ALA A 96 3.96 -19.62 12.65
CA ALA A 96 5.29 -19.19 13.12
C ALA A 96 6.33 -19.11 12.00
N ASP A 97 6.14 -19.85 10.91
CA ASP A 97 7.06 -19.93 9.78
C ASP A 97 6.79 -18.84 8.72
N GLY A 98 5.59 -18.26 8.71
CA GLY A 98 5.24 -17.26 7.69
C GLY A 98 3.75 -17.02 7.53
N ALA A 99 3.43 -16.16 6.55
CA ALA A 99 2.07 -15.93 6.11
C ALA A 99 1.90 -16.44 4.67
N THR A 100 0.82 -17.19 4.45
CA THR A 100 0.44 -17.74 3.15
C THR A 100 -0.95 -17.24 2.80
N CYS A 101 -1.12 -16.69 1.60
CA CYS A 101 -2.45 -16.34 1.06
C CYS A 101 -2.74 -17.16 -0.20
N THR A 102 -3.97 -17.63 -0.30
CA THR A 102 -4.53 -18.29 -1.48
C THR A 102 -5.51 -17.36 -2.19
N ILE A 103 -5.53 -17.37 -3.51
CA ILE A 103 -6.39 -16.53 -4.35
C ILE A 103 -7.21 -17.44 -5.27
N ALA A 104 -8.51 -17.49 -5.08
CA ALA A 104 -9.41 -18.35 -5.85
C ALA A 104 -9.53 -17.95 -7.33
N SER A 105 -9.55 -16.65 -7.60
CA SER A 105 -9.69 -16.13 -8.97
C SER A 105 -8.67 -15.00 -9.19
N ILE A 106 -7.84 -15.16 -10.23
CA ILE A 106 -6.88 -14.16 -10.69
C ILE A 106 -7.19 -13.72 -12.12
N THR A 107 -6.81 -12.49 -12.47
CA THR A 107 -6.90 -11.95 -13.84
C THR A 107 -5.54 -11.43 -14.33
N PHE A 108 -4.52 -11.43 -13.48
CA PHE A 108 -3.13 -11.18 -13.89
C PHE A 108 -2.49 -12.45 -14.43
N THR A 109 -1.43 -12.29 -15.22
CA THR A 109 -0.62 -13.41 -15.71
C THR A 109 0.57 -13.60 -14.75
N PRO A 110 0.64 -14.73 -14.02
CA PRO A 110 1.78 -15.02 -13.18
C PRO A 110 3.03 -15.33 -14.02
N PRO A 111 4.25 -15.12 -13.46
CA PRO A 111 5.47 -15.50 -14.15
C PRO A 111 5.54 -17.02 -14.29
N PRO A 112 6.08 -17.54 -15.39
CA PRO A 112 6.26 -18.98 -15.55
C PRO A 112 7.29 -19.52 -14.55
N ILE A 113 7.01 -20.66 -13.96
CA ILE A 113 7.92 -21.40 -13.08
C ILE A 113 8.28 -22.71 -13.78
N ASN A 114 9.57 -22.90 -14.10
CA ASN A 114 10.03 -24.09 -14.79
C ASN A 114 9.70 -25.37 -14.01
N GLY A 115 9.06 -26.31 -14.69
CA GLY A 115 8.66 -27.58 -14.10
C GLY A 115 7.41 -27.51 -13.22
N CYS A 116 6.78 -26.36 -13.06
CA CYS A 116 5.53 -26.23 -12.34
C CYS A 116 4.36 -26.69 -13.20
N THR A 117 3.58 -27.62 -12.68
CA THR A 117 2.34 -28.14 -13.30
C THR A 117 1.08 -27.68 -12.56
N GLY A 118 1.25 -27.06 -11.41
CA GLY A 118 0.14 -26.55 -10.59
C GLY A 118 -0.34 -25.15 -11.00
N PRO A 119 -1.35 -24.62 -10.31
CA PRO A 119 -1.97 -23.34 -10.60
C PRO A 119 -1.10 -22.18 -10.10
N ILE A 120 -0.10 -21.77 -10.89
CA ILE A 120 0.81 -20.65 -10.58
C ILE A 120 0.00 -19.38 -10.37
N GLY A 121 0.40 -18.54 -9.40
CA GLY A 121 -0.25 -17.26 -9.12
C GLY A 121 -1.37 -17.32 -8.07
N HIS A 122 -1.84 -18.51 -7.75
CA HIS A 122 -2.92 -18.71 -6.79
C HIS A 122 -2.45 -18.85 -5.33
N VAL A 123 -1.14 -18.93 -5.10
CA VAL A 123 -0.54 -18.96 -3.75
C VAL A 123 0.59 -17.94 -3.69
N VAL A 124 0.61 -17.16 -2.62
CA VAL A 124 1.69 -16.20 -2.31
C VAL A 124 2.09 -16.38 -0.85
N THR A 125 3.39 -16.38 -0.59
CA THR A 125 3.94 -16.61 0.76
C THR A 125 4.93 -15.51 1.13
N VAL A 126 5.06 -15.27 2.43
CA VAL A 126 6.16 -14.52 3.02
C VAL A 126 6.66 -15.28 4.26
N ASP A 127 7.97 -15.42 4.37
CA ASP A 127 8.66 -16.02 5.50
C ASP A 127 9.83 -15.13 5.96
N ALA A 128 10.72 -15.66 6.80
CA ALA A 128 11.89 -14.94 7.28
C ALA A 128 12.90 -14.62 6.16
N THR A 129 12.87 -15.34 5.04
CA THR A 129 13.82 -15.19 3.92
C THR A 129 13.29 -14.26 2.82
N GLY A 130 11.97 -14.02 2.78
CA GLY A 130 11.34 -13.13 1.81
C GLY A 130 9.95 -13.57 1.38
N SER A 131 9.48 -12.97 0.29
CA SER A 131 8.19 -13.31 -0.31
C SER A 131 8.36 -14.07 -1.62
N ALA A 132 7.47 -15.02 -1.86
CA ALA A 132 7.52 -15.88 -3.04
C ALA A 132 6.12 -16.20 -3.57
N MET A 133 6.08 -16.62 -4.82
CA MET A 133 4.91 -17.24 -5.44
C MET A 133 5.29 -18.68 -5.76
N PRO A 134 5.03 -19.63 -4.85
CA PRO A 134 5.45 -21.02 -5.02
C PRO A 134 4.65 -21.70 -6.14
N CYS A 135 5.14 -22.84 -6.59
CA CYS A 135 4.37 -23.79 -7.39
C CYS A 135 3.51 -24.64 -6.44
N PRO A 136 2.20 -24.43 -6.36
CA PRO A 136 1.35 -25.26 -5.52
C PRO A 136 1.06 -26.59 -6.21
N ASP A 137 0.87 -27.63 -5.40
CA ASP A 137 0.36 -28.90 -5.89
C ASP A 137 -1.18 -28.90 -5.91
N GLY A 138 -1.76 -29.71 -6.79
CA GLY A 138 -3.20 -29.92 -6.86
C GLY A 138 -3.98 -28.85 -7.65
N PRO A 139 -5.30 -28.75 -7.45
CA PRO A 139 -6.17 -27.81 -8.16
C PRO A 139 -6.00 -26.37 -7.65
N ALA A 140 -6.47 -25.41 -8.42
CA ALA A 140 -6.57 -24.02 -7.96
C ALA A 140 -7.47 -23.94 -6.70
N PRO A 141 -7.12 -23.05 -5.74
CA PRO A 141 -7.93 -22.89 -4.53
C PRO A 141 -9.32 -22.35 -4.88
N GLU A 142 -10.31 -22.79 -4.11
CA GLU A 142 -11.66 -22.24 -4.18
C GLU A 142 -11.83 -20.99 -3.33
N VAL A 143 -12.95 -20.29 -3.47
CA VAL A 143 -13.31 -19.17 -2.59
C VAL A 143 -13.44 -19.68 -1.15
N ALA A 144 -13.01 -18.88 -0.18
CA ALA A 144 -13.05 -19.26 1.22
C ALA A 144 -14.48 -19.55 1.70
N GLY A 145 -14.63 -20.63 2.46
CA GLY A 145 -15.89 -21.03 3.06
C GLY A 145 -16.43 -20.00 4.05
N THR A 146 -17.72 -20.08 4.37
CA THR A 146 -18.38 -19.14 5.29
C THR A 146 -17.94 -19.33 6.75
N ASP A 147 -17.32 -20.44 7.06
CA ASP A 147 -16.71 -20.81 8.34
C ASP A 147 -15.38 -20.08 8.60
N VAL A 148 -14.71 -19.59 7.54
CA VAL A 148 -13.48 -18.84 7.67
C VAL A 148 -13.79 -17.41 8.16
N PRO A 149 -13.20 -16.94 9.28
CA PRO A 149 -13.38 -15.58 9.77
C PRO A 149 -13.02 -14.54 8.71
N VAL A 150 -13.71 -13.41 8.70
CA VAL A 150 -13.43 -12.30 7.79
C VAL A 150 -12.55 -11.27 8.46
N LEU A 151 -11.48 -10.87 7.80
CA LEU A 151 -10.72 -9.67 8.12
C LEU A 151 -11.28 -8.51 7.28
N ASP A 152 -12.09 -7.67 7.90
CA ASP A 152 -12.77 -6.56 7.23
C ASP A 152 -11.79 -5.60 6.54
N TYR A 153 -12.25 -4.92 5.50
CA TYR A 153 -11.46 -3.89 4.84
C TYR A 153 -11.06 -2.77 5.80
N GLY A 154 -9.80 -2.35 5.72
CA GLY A 154 -9.20 -1.38 6.63
C GLY A 154 -8.75 -1.98 7.97
N ARG A 155 -8.86 -3.30 8.15
CA ARG A 155 -8.41 -4.00 9.36
C ARG A 155 -7.10 -4.73 9.13
N SER A 156 -6.36 -4.92 10.22
CA SER A 156 -5.12 -5.70 10.25
C SER A 156 -5.19 -6.79 11.29
N THR A 157 -4.37 -7.82 11.10
CA THR A 157 -4.09 -8.86 12.08
C THR A 157 -2.59 -9.07 12.17
N THR A 158 -2.08 -9.28 13.37
CA THR A 158 -0.67 -9.58 13.62
C THR A 158 -0.56 -10.83 14.45
N VAL A 159 0.14 -11.83 13.94
CA VAL A 159 0.36 -13.13 14.59
C VAL A 159 1.80 -13.58 14.29
N HIS A 160 2.53 -14.07 15.27
CA HIS A 160 3.89 -14.61 15.14
C HIS A 160 4.91 -13.68 14.45
N GLY A 161 4.73 -12.35 14.53
CA GLY A 161 5.64 -11.39 13.87
C GLY A 161 5.36 -11.22 12.37
N TYR A 162 4.20 -11.65 11.91
CA TYR A 162 3.69 -11.35 10.57
C TYR A 162 2.40 -10.56 10.68
N THR A 163 2.33 -9.47 9.93
CA THR A 163 1.15 -8.60 9.86
C THR A 163 0.51 -8.70 8.50
N CYS A 164 -0.81 -8.85 8.47
CA CYS A 164 -1.62 -8.76 7.26
C CYS A 164 -2.65 -7.64 7.38
N VAL A 165 -2.85 -6.89 6.30
CA VAL A 165 -3.87 -5.84 6.18
C VAL A 165 -4.80 -6.15 5.02
N SER A 166 -6.10 -6.12 5.30
CA SER A 166 -7.14 -6.22 4.28
C SER A 166 -7.57 -4.83 3.83
N SER A 167 -7.60 -4.58 2.53
CA SER A 167 -8.12 -3.35 1.94
C SER A 167 -9.03 -3.65 0.75
N THR A 168 -9.79 -2.66 0.30
CA THR A 168 -10.62 -2.78 -0.90
C THR A 168 -9.78 -2.99 -2.17
N ALA A 169 -8.51 -2.60 -2.15
CA ALA A 169 -7.60 -2.75 -3.28
C ALA A 169 -6.88 -4.09 -3.28
N ALA A 170 -6.45 -4.58 -2.10
CA ALA A 170 -5.57 -5.75 -2.00
C ALA A 170 -5.50 -6.30 -0.56
N MET A 171 -4.97 -7.51 -0.44
CA MET A 171 -4.41 -8.08 0.78
C MET A 171 -2.90 -7.86 0.77
N THR A 172 -2.36 -7.31 1.87
CA THR A 172 -0.93 -7.07 2.03
C THR A 172 -0.44 -7.76 3.29
N CYS A 173 0.58 -8.59 3.19
CA CYS A 173 1.18 -9.28 4.34
C CYS A 173 2.70 -9.08 4.33
N TRP A 174 3.29 -8.93 5.53
CA TRP A 174 4.75 -8.77 5.68
C TRP A 174 5.26 -9.35 6.99
N ASN A 175 6.56 -9.64 7.02
CA ASN A 175 7.31 -9.96 8.21
C ASN A 175 7.67 -8.65 8.93
N ASP A 176 7.30 -8.50 10.18
CA ASP A 176 7.47 -7.26 10.96
C ASP A 176 8.92 -6.91 11.25
N VAL A 177 9.82 -7.90 11.22
CA VAL A 177 11.26 -7.72 11.48
C VAL A 177 12.00 -7.29 10.21
N THR A 178 11.79 -8.04 9.11
CA THR A 178 12.53 -7.81 7.86
C THR A 178 11.87 -6.77 6.96
N GLY A 179 10.57 -6.56 7.10
CA GLY A 179 9.74 -5.74 6.23
C GLY A 179 9.49 -6.36 4.85
N GLN A 180 10.02 -7.55 4.60
CA GLN A 180 9.73 -8.32 3.38
C GLN A 180 8.26 -8.74 3.37
N GLY A 181 7.64 -8.72 2.21
CA GLY A 181 6.23 -9.03 2.14
C GLY A 181 5.69 -9.07 0.71
N PHE A 182 4.38 -9.17 0.62
CA PHE A 182 3.67 -9.14 -0.64
C PHE A 182 2.37 -8.34 -0.56
N THR A 183 1.92 -7.89 -1.70
CA THR A 183 0.59 -7.37 -1.91
C THR A 183 -0.06 -8.18 -3.03
N VAL A 184 -1.29 -8.65 -2.81
CA VAL A 184 -2.01 -9.45 -3.79
C VAL A 184 -3.47 -9.03 -3.89
N ALA A 185 -3.93 -8.94 -5.12
CA ALA A 185 -5.32 -8.68 -5.50
C ALA A 185 -5.71 -9.63 -6.63
N ARG A 186 -6.98 -9.63 -7.01
CA ARG A 186 -7.45 -10.41 -8.17
C ARG A 186 -6.72 -10.04 -9.46
N GLN A 187 -6.42 -8.76 -9.66
CA GLN A 187 -5.86 -8.20 -10.90
C GLN A 187 -4.35 -7.96 -10.88
N SER A 188 -3.69 -8.08 -9.71
CA SER A 188 -2.28 -7.74 -9.59
C SER A 188 -1.63 -8.40 -8.38
N TYR A 189 -0.31 -8.46 -8.41
CA TYR A 189 0.51 -8.86 -7.28
C TYR A 189 1.80 -8.05 -7.23
N SER A 190 2.43 -8.02 -6.07
CA SER A 190 3.77 -7.49 -5.86
C SER A 190 4.47 -8.30 -4.78
N LEU A 191 5.70 -8.71 -5.03
CA LEU A 191 6.57 -9.39 -4.06
C LEU A 191 7.66 -8.45 -3.53
N LYS A 192 7.42 -7.14 -3.58
CA LYS A 192 8.30 -6.11 -3.01
C LYS A 192 7.87 -5.81 -1.58
N ASP A 193 8.75 -5.12 -0.86
CA ASP A 193 8.43 -4.62 0.48
C ASP A 193 7.14 -3.81 0.44
N PRO A 194 6.13 -4.18 1.23
CA PRO A 194 4.91 -3.41 1.29
C PRO A 194 5.18 -2.02 1.88
N PRO A 195 4.42 -0.99 1.51
CA PRO A 195 4.52 0.31 2.15
C PRO A 195 4.18 0.15 3.63
N ARG A 196 5.13 0.53 4.49
CA ARG A 196 4.88 0.64 5.93
C ARG A 196 4.12 1.95 6.16
N ASN A 197 2.94 1.84 6.67
CA ASN A 197 2.14 2.99 7.11
C ASN A 197 2.69 3.54 8.43
#